data_1c688a727ba715a34b5856f55fa36970
#
_entry.id   1c688a727ba715a34b5856f55fa36970
#
_cell.length_a   1.000
_cell.length_b   1.000
_cell.length_c   1.000
_cell.angle_alpha   90.00
_cell.angle_beta   90.00
_cell.angle_gamma   90.00
#
_symmetry.space_group_name_H-M   'P 1'
#
loop_
_entity.id
_entity.type
_entity.pdbx_description
1 polymer ?
#
loop_
_entity_poly.entity_id
_entity_poly.type
_entity_poly.pdbx_seq_one_letter_code
_entity_poly.pdbx_strand_id
1 'polypeptide(L)'
;MTRAPIFDEIERKKKVADIIRDCLKPLGLDDHVDERELHVRDKYIAETTSQQSGLSRAVLDQMFPGEPSPSTLYHYTSLAGLKGIASTGELRLFPIRNRLGQGGELEAFAKTHHLEGYLDTSQGEAFYKELSDGLFYVAMTRVPPKNPSLMWSYFAAGTGVRLEFQVRRKAAELRPVRYETQGEKTLLSEINDALAASGEPAFVPWTISRIGAFYLTSLVATEDEVRLLVKSYDRNQEPIAHDGSSDYWPIPIGVDNRYCALDIKGIHLAPSATLTDVKAAIAGTVFENLPISGP
;
A
#
# COMPACT_ATOMS: atom_id res chain seq x y z
N MET A 1 0.65 17.27 -48.97
CA MET A 1 -0.19 17.91 -47.96
C MET A 1 0.25 17.37 -46.61
N THR A 2 0.96 18.13 -45.82
CA THR A 2 1.34 17.78 -44.44
C THR A 2 0.05 17.79 -43.60
N ARG A 3 -0.33 16.64 -43.00
CA ARG A 3 -1.42 16.58 -42.03
C ARG A 3 -1.14 17.61 -40.92
N ALA A 4 -2.20 18.27 -40.44
CA ALA A 4 -2.04 19.22 -39.36
C ALA A 4 -1.59 18.46 -38.10
N PRO A 5 -0.62 18.95 -37.30
CA PRO A 5 -0.08 18.25 -36.11
C PRO A 5 -1.12 17.77 -35.11
N ILE A 6 -2.26 18.45 -35.03
CA ILE A 6 -3.40 18.11 -34.17
C ILE A 6 -4.07 16.79 -34.59
N PHE A 7 -4.14 16.49 -35.90
CA PHE A 7 -4.73 15.23 -36.38
C PHE A 7 -3.84 14.02 -36.01
N ASP A 8 -2.55 14.17 -36.09
CA ASP A 8 -1.62 13.10 -35.74
C ASP A 8 -1.65 12.80 -34.22
N GLU A 9 -1.85 13.82 -33.37
CA GLU A 9 -2.01 13.65 -31.94
C GLU A 9 -3.32 12.92 -31.58
N ILE A 10 -4.42 13.26 -32.24
CA ILE A 10 -5.72 12.59 -32.02
C ILE A 10 -5.64 11.11 -32.43
N GLU A 11 -5.08 10.81 -33.60
CA GLU A 11 -4.90 9.45 -34.08
C GLU A 11 -4.00 8.63 -33.17
N ARG A 12 -2.89 9.21 -32.69
CA ARG A 12 -1.99 8.58 -31.73
C ARG A 12 -2.70 8.26 -30.42
N LYS A 13 -3.49 9.21 -29.91
CA LYS A 13 -4.28 9.05 -28.68
C LYS A 13 -5.28 7.92 -28.80
N LYS A 14 -6.00 7.85 -29.92
CA LYS A 14 -6.93 6.78 -30.22
C LYS A 14 -6.24 5.42 -30.30
N LYS A 15 -5.12 5.33 -31.02
CA LYS A 15 -4.29 4.11 -31.11
C LYS A 15 -3.89 3.61 -29.73
N VAL A 16 -3.39 4.51 -28.86
CA VAL A 16 -3.02 4.20 -27.48
C VAL A 16 -4.23 3.68 -26.68
N ALA A 17 -5.36 4.36 -26.78
CA ALA A 17 -6.58 3.93 -26.10
C ALA A 17 -7.03 2.53 -26.55
N ASP A 18 -6.97 2.23 -27.84
CA ASP A 18 -7.35 0.92 -28.39
C ASP A 18 -6.40 -0.18 -27.90
N ILE A 19 -5.08 0.05 -27.83
CA ILE A 19 -4.11 -0.91 -27.27
C ILE A 19 -4.45 -1.23 -25.81
N ILE A 20 -4.73 -0.19 -24.99
CA ILE A 20 -5.08 -0.38 -23.58
C ILE A 20 -6.41 -1.13 -23.45
N ARG A 21 -7.43 -0.79 -24.25
CA ARG A 21 -8.73 -1.50 -24.27
C ARG A 21 -8.57 -2.98 -24.57
N ASP A 22 -7.74 -3.32 -25.57
CA ASP A 22 -7.51 -4.71 -25.94
C ASP A 22 -6.90 -5.53 -24.80
N CYS A 23 -6.00 -4.95 -24.01
CA CYS A 23 -5.46 -5.59 -22.81
C CYS A 23 -6.52 -5.76 -21.71
N LEU A 24 -7.46 -4.82 -21.58
CA LEU A 24 -8.47 -4.80 -20.50
C LEU A 24 -9.73 -5.60 -20.83
N LYS A 25 -10.03 -5.79 -22.10
CA LYS A 25 -11.25 -6.47 -22.58
C LYS A 25 -11.45 -7.88 -22.02
N PRO A 26 -10.43 -8.74 -21.88
CA PRO A 26 -10.61 -10.06 -21.27
C PRO A 26 -11.06 -10.02 -19.82
N LEU A 27 -10.86 -8.88 -19.14
CA LEU A 27 -11.23 -8.66 -17.75
C LEU A 27 -12.54 -7.87 -17.59
N GLY A 28 -13.16 -7.43 -18.70
CA GLY A 28 -14.37 -6.60 -18.69
C GLY A 28 -14.11 -5.19 -18.11
N LEU A 29 -12.90 -4.67 -18.28
CA LEU A 29 -12.47 -3.36 -17.78
C LEU A 29 -12.25 -2.32 -18.90
N ASP A 30 -12.54 -2.66 -20.14
CA ASP A 30 -12.30 -1.82 -21.32
C ASP A 30 -13.15 -0.53 -21.31
N ASP A 31 -14.32 -0.52 -20.68
CA ASP A 31 -15.17 0.67 -20.50
C ASP A 31 -14.52 1.75 -19.64
N HIS A 32 -13.48 1.44 -18.87
CA HIS A 32 -12.73 2.41 -18.09
C HIS A 32 -11.77 3.27 -18.93
N VAL A 33 -11.56 2.94 -20.21
CA VAL A 33 -10.65 3.67 -21.09
C VAL A 33 -11.40 4.79 -21.82
N ASP A 34 -11.30 6.01 -21.30
CA ASP A 34 -11.75 7.22 -21.99
C ASP A 34 -10.56 7.88 -22.68
N GLU A 35 -10.53 7.86 -24.02
CA GLU A 35 -9.44 8.46 -24.80
C GLU A 35 -9.28 9.97 -24.56
N ARG A 36 -10.36 10.68 -24.19
CA ARG A 36 -10.31 12.11 -23.89
C ARG A 36 -9.51 12.42 -22.63
N GLU A 37 -9.52 11.48 -21.68
CA GLU A 37 -8.81 11.58 -20.42
C GLU A 37 -7.34 11.14 -20.51
N LEU A 38 -6.88 10.60 -21.64
CA LEU A 38 -5.49 10.18 -21.79
C LEU A 38 -4.59 11.36 -22.22
N HIS A 39 -3.50 11.53 -21.54
CA HIS A 39 -2.36 12.36 -21.95
C HIS A 39 -1.26 11.46 -22.52
N VAL A 40 -1.05 11.53 -23.82
CA VAL A 40 0.03 10.81 -24.50
C VAL A 40 1.20 11.80 -24.72
N ARG A 41 2.30 11.57 -24.02
CA ARG A 41 3.54 12.35 -24.12
C ARG A 41 4.64 11.48 -24.72
N ASP A 42 5.80 12.06 -25.02
CA ASP A 42 6.91 11.30 -25.60
C ASP A 42 7.55 10.32 -24.61
N LYS A 43 7.44 10.59 -23.30
CA LYS A 43 8.07 9.80 -22.26
C LYS A 43 7.11 8.96 -21.42
N TYR A 44 5.80 9.27 -21.43
CA TYR A 44 4.80 8.58 -20.64
C TYR A 44 3.39 8.80 -21.17
N ILE A 45 2.49 7.90 -20.80
CA ILE A 45 1.04 8.03 -20.96
C ILE A 45 0.44 8.10 -19.56
N ALA A 46 -0.47 9.04 -19.31
CA ALA A 46 -1.18 9.17 -18.04
C ALA A 46 -2.62 9.60 -18.27
N GLU A 47 -3.47 9.48 -17.27
CA GLU A 47 -4.79 10.11 -17.29
C GLU A 47 -4.70 11.59 -16.93
N THR A 48 -5.64 12.40 -17.43
CA THR A 48 -5.73 13.84 -17.14
C THR A 48 -6.08 14.09 -15.68
N THR A 49 -6.95 13.27 -15.11
CA THR A 49 -7.45 13.43 -13.74
C THR A 49 -7.45 12.11 -12.99
N SER A 50 -7.26 12.18 -11.67
CA SER A 50 -7.30 11.02 -10.77
C SER A 50 -8.74 10.71 -10.35
N GLN A 51 -9.60 10.32 -11.28
CA GLN A 51 -10.96 9.93 -10.95
C GLN A 51 -11.00 8.60 -10.20
N GLN A 52 -11.96 8.44 -9.28
CA GLN A 52 -12.11 7.19 -8.51
C GLN A 52 -12.55 6.02 -9.39
N SER A 53 -13.16 6.29 -10.53
CA SER A 53 -13.67 5.31 -11.50
C SER A 53 -12.84 5.26 -12.79
N GLY A 54 -11.70 5.95 -12.85
CA GLY A 54 -10.87 6.02 -14.05
C GLY A 54 -10.04 4.76 -14.30
N LEU A 55 -9.36 4.73 -15.42
CA LEU A 55 -8.50 3.64 -15.88
C LEU A 55 -7.42 3.29 -14.84
N SER A 56 -6.72 4.28 -14.31
CA SER A 56 -5.68 4.06 -13.29
C SER A 56 -6.22 3.30 -12.07
N ARG A 57 -7.42 3.66 -11.63
CA ARG A 57 -8.04 3.00 -10.48
C ARG A 57 -8.46 1.57 -10.80
N ALA A 58 -9.04 1.34 -11.98
CA ALA A 58 -9.43 0.01 -12.44
C ALA A 58 -8.24 -0.94 -12.53
N VAL A 59 -7.13 -0.49 -13.16
CA VAL A 59 -5.90 -1.27 -13.28
C VAL A 59 -5.31 -1.58 -11.90
N LEU A 60 -5.23 -0.59 -11.01
CA LEU A 60 -4.63 -0.78 -9.70
C LEU A 60 -5.50 -1.63 -8.76
N ASP A 61 -6.82 -1.52 -8.83
CA ASP A 61 -7.72 -2.37 -8.05
C ASP A 61 -7.71 -3.83 -8.55
N GLN A 62 -7.51 -4.04 -9.84
CA GLN A 62 -7.31 -5.38 -10.40
C GLN A 62 -5.98 -6.00 -9.95
N MET A 63 -4.91 -5.21 -9.92
CA MET A 63 -3.60 -5.68 -9.48
C MET A 63 -3.50 -5.87 -7.96
N PHE A 64 -4.13 -5.00 -7.20
CA PHE A 64 -4.09 -4.95 -5.74
C PHE A 64 -5.51 -4.84 -5.20
N PRO A 65 -6.30 -5.92 -5.20
CA PRO A 65 -7.67 -5.90 -4.69
C PRO A 65 -7.68 -5.44 -3.23
N GLY A 66 -8.62 -4.55 -2.89
CA GLY A 66 -8.77 -4.08 -1.53
C GLY A 66 -9.25 -5.19 -0.59
N GLU A 67 -8.85 -5.12 0.68
CA GLU A 67 -9.44 -5.97 1.71
C GLU A 67 -10.94 -5.70 1.83
N PRO A 68 -11.76 -6.74 2.13
CA PRO A 68 -13.14 -6.54 2.54
C PRO A 68 -13.26 -5.54 3.68
N SER A 69 -14.37 -4.84 3.79
CA SER A 69 -14.59 -3.89 4.88
C SER A 69 -15.99 -4.12 5.48
N PRO A 70 -16.08 -4.51 6.78
CA PRO A 70 -15.00 -4.67 7.75
C PRO A 70 -14.16 -5.93 7.54
N SER A 71 -12.89 -5.89 7.97
CA SER A 71 -11.98 -7.04 8.03
C SER A 71 -11.44 -7.25 9.43
N THR A 72 -11.27 -8.51 9.83
CA THR A 72 -10.53 -8.87 11.03
C THR A 72 -9.07 -9.08 10.65
N LEU A 73 -8.19 -8.28 11.23
CA LEU A 73 -6.75 -8.29 10.97
C LEU A 73 -5.96 -8.29 12.28
N TYR A 74 -4.73 -8.72 12.21
CA TYR A 74 -3.87 -8.94 13.38
C TYR A 74 -2.57 -8.16 13.25
N HIS A 75 -2.21 -7.44 14.31
CA HIS A 75 -0.95 -6.72 14.40
C HIS A 75 -0.06 -7.33 15.48
N TYR A 76 1.11 -7.82 15.09
CA TYR A 76 2.10 -8.37 16.00
C TYR A 76 2.97 -7.24 16.56
N THR A 77 3.17 -7.23 17.87
CA THR A 77 3.97 -6.19 18.53
C THR A 77 4.66 -6.72 19.79
N SER A 78 5.78 -6.11 20.16
CA SER A 78 6.46 -6.40 21.43
C SER A 78 5.65 -5.92 22.64
N LEU A 79 6.02 -6.33 23.84
CA LEU A 79 5.41 -5.79 25.08
C LEU A 79 5.60 -4.28 25.20
N ALA A 80 6.75 -3.74 24.78
CA ALA A 80 6.98 -2.31 24.74
C ALA A 80 6.04 -1.59 23.76
N GLY A 81 5.84 -2.19 22.56
CA GLY A 81 4.87 -1.70 21.58
C GLY A 81 3.44 -1.75 22.10
N LEU A 82 3.02 -2.87 22.74
CA LEU A 82 1.72 -2.96 23.40
C LEU A 82 1.52 -1.84 24.43
N LYS A 83 2.49 -1.61 25.31
CA LYS A 83 2.44 -0.54 26.30
C LYS A 83 2.31 0.84 25.65
N GLY A 84 3.05 1.10 24.57
CA GLY A 84 2.94 2.33 23.81
C GLY A 84 1.55 2.53 23.22
N ILE A 85 1.00 1.52 22.53
CA ILE A 85 -0.33 1.53 21.93
C ILE A 85 -1.41 1.71 23.01
N ALA A 86 -1.32 0.96 24.11
CA ALA A 86 -2.31 1.02 25.19
C ALA A 86 -2.30 2.39 25.92
N SER A 87 -1.11 2.97 26.14
CA SER A 87 -0.98 4.26 26.84
C SER A 87 -1.47 5.45 26.02
N THR A 88 -1.36 5.40 24.68
CA THR A 88 -1.82 6.47 23.80
C THR A 88 -3.22 6.23 23.24
N GLY A 89 -3.69 4.99 23.22
CA GLY A 89 -4.92 4.60 22.53
C GLY A 89 -4.83 4.72 21.00
N GLU A 90 -3.61 4.69 20.46
CA GLU A 90 -3.34 4.93 19.05
C GLU A 90 -2.49 3.82 18.42
N LEU A 91 -2.79 3.47 17.17
CA LEU A 91 -1.92 2.67 16.33
C LEU A 91 -1.10 3.62 15.44
N ARG A 92 0.23 3.50 15.50
CA ARG A 92 1.15 4.37 14.76
C ARG A 92 1.47 3.78 13.40
N LEU A 93 1.24 4.56 12.35
CA LEU A 93 1.69 4.26 11.00
C LEU A 93 3.03 4.97 10.79
N PHE A 94 4.04 4.23 10.36
CA PHE A 94 5.39 4.78 10.13
C PHE A 94 5.64 5.05 8.65
N PRO A 95 6.53 6.02 8.32
CA PRO A 95 6.86 6.32 6.94
C PRO A 95 7.43 5.10 6.22
N ILE A 96 6.95 4.84 5.02
CA ILE A 96 7.49 3.75 4.18
C ILE A 96 8.96 3.98 3.84
N ARG A 97 9.37 5.23 3.71
CA ARG A 97 10.76 5.62 3.46
C ARG A 97 11.74 5.07 4.49
N ASN A 98 11.34 4.94 5.75
CA ASN A 98 12.21 4.41 6.81
C ASN A 98 12.58 2.93 6.61
N ARG A 99 11.87 2.23 5.73
CA ARG A 99 12.12 0.83 5.38
C ARG A 99 12.68 0.64 3.97
N LEU A 100 13.02 1.72 3.27
CA LEU A 100 13.70 1.67 1.97
C LEU A 100 15.13 1.17 2.17
N GLY A 101 15.28 -0.08 2.58
CA GLY A 101 16.51 -0.83 2.45
C GLY A 101 16.80 -1.12 0.96
N GLN A 102 17.80 -1.93 0.67
CA GLN A 102 18.18 -2.32 -0.69
C GLN A 102 16.95 -2.90 -1.44
N GLY A 103 16.44 -2.17 -2.44
CA GLY A 103 15.30 -2.56 -3.25
C GLY A 103 13.94 -2.30 -2.60
N GLY A 104 13.68 -1.07 -2.16
CA GLY A 104 12.39 -0.66 -1.58
C GLY A 104 11.19 -0.95 -2.49
N GLU A 105 10.02 -0.98 -1.90
CA GLU A 105 8.74 -1.38 -2.51
C GLU A 105 8.47 -0.65 -3.83
N LEU A 106 8.58 0.69 -3.81
CA LEU A 106 8.35 1.52 -4.99
C LEU A 106 9.43 1.33 -6.07
N GLU A 107 10.67 1.04 -5.67
CA GLU A 107 11.75 0.72 -6.61
C GLU A 107 11.49 -0.62 -7.31
N ALA A 108 11.13 -1.65 -6.55
CA ALA A 108 10.78 -2.96 -7.09
C ALA A 108 9.59 -2.83 -8.06
N PHE A 109 8.55 -2.10 -7.65
CA PHE A 109 7.39 -1.83 -8.48
C PHE A 109 7.76 -1.11 -9.79
N ALA A 110 8.55 -0.05 -9.71
CA ALA A 110 8.98 0.71 -10.89
C ALA A 110 9.82 -0.14 -11.86
N LYS A 111 10.73 -0.96 -11.33
CA LYS A 111 11.54 -1.88 -12.15
C LYS A 111 10.69 -2.92 -12.88
N THR A 112 9.79 -3.58 -12.15
CA THR A 112 8.93 -4.64 -12.72
C THR A 112 7.99 -4.11 -13.79
N HIS A 113 7.58 -2.85 -13.70
CA HIS A 113 6.59 -2.26 -14.61
C HIS A 113 7.18 -1.30 -15.65
N HIS A 114 8.51 -1.30 -15.83
CA HIS A 114 9.22 -0.46 -16.80
C HIS A 114 8.96 1.05 -16.66
N LEU A 115 8.86 1.51 -15.42
CA LEU A 115 8.59 2.90 -15.09
C LEU A 115 9.90 3.67 -14.86
N GLU A 116 10.74 3.74 -15.89
CA GLU A 116 12.10 4.26 -15.85
C GLU A 116 12.20 5.69 -15.28
N GLY A 117 11.20 6.54 -15.54
CA GLY A 117 11.17 7.89 -15.00
C GLY A 117 11.17 7.98 -13.48
N TYR A 118 10.71 6.92 -12.78
CA TYR A 118 10.73 6.85 -11.32
C TYR A 118 12.09 6.40 -10.77
N LEU A 119 12.91 5.78 -11.61
CA LEU A 119 14.25 5.30 -11.27
C LEU A 119 15.34 6.31 -11.63
N ASP A 120 14.99 7.34 -12.39
CA ASP A 120 15.94 8.37 -12.87
C ASP A 120 16.51 9.16 -11.69
N THR A 121 17.84 9.25 -11.65
CA THR A 121 18.61 10.00 -10.65
C THR A 121 19.29 11.25 -11.24
N SER A 122 19.00 11.60 -12.49
CA SER A 122 19.64 12.72 -13.19
C SER A 122 19.43 14.08 -12.53
N GLN A 123 18.37 14.21 -11.73
CA GLN A 123 18.03 15.42 -10.96
C GLN A 123 18.39 15.31 -9.47
N GLY A 124 19.14 14.27 -9.08
CA GLY A 124 19.51 14.01 -7.69
C GLY A 124 19.02 12.66 -7.18
N GLU A 125 18.13 12.65 -6.19
CA GLU A 125 17.53 11.42 -5.66
C GLU A 125 16.47 10.87 -6.63
N ALA A 126 16.36 9.54 -6.74
CA ALA A 126 15.35 8.91 -7.59
C ALA A 126 13.93 9.32 -7.17
N PHE A 127 13.09 9.62 -8.15
CA PHE A 127 11.76 10.20 -7.92
C PHE A 127 10.84 9.32 -7.08
N TYR A 128 11.00 7.97 -7.11
CA TYR A 128 10.24 7.07 -6.25
C TYR A 128 10.46 7.34 -4.76
N LYS A 129 11.63 7.86 -4.37
CA LYS A 129 11.92 8.20 -2.98
C LYS A 129 11.14 9.43 -2.52
N GLU A 130 11.06 10.47 -3.35
CA GLU A 130 10.23 11.64 -3.07
C GLU A 130 8.74 11.24 -2.91
N LEU A 131 8.27 10.34 -3.77
CA LEU A 131 6.90 9.85 -3.70
C LEU A 131 6.60 9.07 -2.42
N SER A 132 7.63 8.47 -1.80
CA SER A 132 7.49 7.71 -0.55
C SER A 132 7.40 8.56 0.70
N ASP A 133 7.83 9.82 0.65
CA ASP A 133 7.93 10.72 1.82
C ASP A 133 6.60 10.98 2.53
N GLY A 134 5.50 10.94 1.80
CA GLY A 134 4.18 11.16 2.35
C GLY A 134 3.40 9.86 2.65
N LEU A 135 4.02 8.69 2.56
CA LEU A 135 3.34 7.41 2.73
C LEU A 135 3.60 6.85 4.13
N PHE A 136 2.53 6.67 4.90
CA PHE A 136 2.57 6.10 6.25
C PHE A 136 1.77 4.81 6.27
N TYR A 137 2.33 3.75 6.86
CA TYR A 137 1.65 2.46 6.92
C TYR A 137 1.91 1.69 8.20
N VAL A 138 1.04 0.72 8.47
CA VAL A 138 1.23 -0.34 9.44
C VAL A 138 0.97 -1.69 8.79
N ALA A 139 1.84 -2.65 9.10
CA ALA A 139 1.71 -4.03 8.70
C ALA A 139 0.72 -4.77 9.61
N MET A 140 -0.17 -5.51 9.00
CA MET A 140 -1.12 -6.43 9.64
C MET A 140 -1.09 -7.78 8.90
N THR A 141 -1.71 -8.80 9.45
CA THR A 141 -1.84 -10.11 8.81
C THR A 141 -3.26 -10.63 8.92
N ARG A 142 -3.60 -11.58 8.06
CA ARG A 142 -4.76 -12.45 8.24
C ARG A 142 -4.41 -13.60 9.18
N VAL A 143 -5.41 -14.22 9.79
CA VAL A 143 -5.22 -15.45 10.59
C VAL A 143 -5.81 -16.64 9.83
N PRO A 144 -5.11 -17.76 9.81
CA PRO A 144 -3.73 -18.00 10.26
C PRO A 144 -2.72 -17.44 9.24
N PRO A 145 -1.61 -16.83 9.68
CA PRO A 145 -0.52 -16.47 8.78
C PRO A 145 0.19 -17.73 8.28
N LYS A 146 0.82 -17.64 7.11
CA LYS A 146 1.55 -18.77 6.52
C LYS A 146 2.70 -19.27 7.39
N ASN A 147 3.33 -18.38 8.15
CA ASN A 147 4.42 -18.70 9.06
C ASN A 147 4.25 -18.01 10.42
N PRO A 148 3.43 -18.57 11.33
CA PRO A 148 3.19 -17.97 12.65
C PRO A 148 4.45 -17.80 13.49
N SER A 149 5.39 -18.75 13.43
CA SER A 149 6.65 -18.71 14.20
C SER A 149 7.51 -17.52 13.80
N LEU A 150 7.58 -17.20 12.50
CA LEU A 150 8.27 -16.03 11.99
C LEU A 150 7.66 -14.75 12.55
N MET A 151 6.33 -14.64 12.50
CA MET A 151 5.62 -13.45 12.99
C MET A 151 5.87 -13.22 14.48
N TRP A 152 5.86 -14.27 15.29
CA TRP A 152 6.15 -14.17 16.71
C TRP A 152 7.60 -13.74 16.99
N SER A 153 8.58 -14.30 16.26
CA SER A 153 9.99 -14.00 16.49
C SER A 153 10.36 -12.58 16.05
N TYR A 154 10.00 -12.20 14.84
CA TYR A 154 10.45 -10.93 14.24
C TYR A 154 9.61 -9.73 14.68
N PHE A 155 8.29 -9.88 14.75
CA PHE A 155 7.40 -8.75 14.99
C PHE A 155 6.94 -8.61 16.44
N ALA A 156 6.90 -9.72 17.19
CA ALA A 156 6.53 -9.72 18.60
C ALA A 156 7.73 -10.00 19.53
N ALA A 157 8.96 -9.99 19.03
CA ALA A 157 10.18 -10.27 19.80
C ALA A 157 10.13 -11.57 20.63
N GLY A 158 9.34 -12.55 20.19
CA GLY A 158 9.15 -13.85 20.85
C GLY A 158 8.30 -13.83 22.13
N THR A 159 8.19 -12.69 22.80
CA THR A 159 7.51 -12.51 24.11
C THR A 159 6.39 -11.47 24.09
N GLY A 160 6.07 -10.92 22.92
CA GLY A 160 5.05 -9.90 22.78
C GLY A 160 3.64 -10.46 22.59
N VAL A 161 2.84 -9.75 21.84
CA VAL A 161 1.43 -10.07 21.63
C VAL A 161 1.04 -9.90 20.17
N ARG A 162 -0.11 -10.46 19.82
CA ARG A 162 -0.84 -10.19 18.60
C ARG A 162 -2.16 -9.51 18.97
N LEU A 163 -2.37 -8.32 18.45
CA LEU A 163 -3.60 -7.54 18.66
C LEU A 163 -4.59 -7.89 17.55
N GLU A 164 -5.82 -8.20 17.92
CA GLU A 164 -6.92 -8.44 16.99
C GLU A 164 -7.69 -7.16 16.76
N PHE A 165 -7.76 -6.71 15.52
CA PHE A 165 -8.50 -5.52 15.11
C PHE A 165 -9.63 -5.87 14.15
N GLN A 166 -10.79 -5.25 14.33
CA GLN A 166 -11.76 -5.07 13.28
C GLN A 166 -11.50 -3.73 12.60
N VAL A 167 -11.17 -3.79 11.32
CA VAL A 167 -10.79 -2.60 10.52
C VAL A 167 -11.89 -2.27 9.53
N ARG A 168 -12.44 -1.06 9.61
CA ARG A 168 -13.36 -0.50 8.62
C ARG A 168 -12.66 0.59 7.83
N ARG A 169 -12.31 0.28 6.60
CA ARG A 169 -11.64 1.21 5.69
C ARG A 169 -12.57 2.34 5.26
N LYS A 170 -12.03 3.55 5.13
CA LYS A 170 -12.65 4.73 4.51
C LYS A 170 -11.72 5.34 3.45
N ALA A 171 -11.03 6.45 3.76
CA ALA A 171 -10.08 7.08 2.85
C ALA A 171 -8.68 6.45 2.86
N ALA A 172 -8.35 5.64 3.89
CA ALA A 172 -7.11 4.86 3.89
C ALA A 172 -7.17 3.72 2.86
N GLU A 173 -6.04 3.34 2.31
CA GLU A 173 -5.92 2.09 1.56
C GLU A 173 -5.73 0.93 2.55
N LEU A 174 -6.44 -0.16 2.32
CA LEU A 174 -6.27 -1.41 3.06
C LEU A 174 -6.20 -2.54 2.05
N ARG A 175 -5.00 -3.09 1.85
CA ARG A 175 -4.75 -4.07 0.78
C ARG A 175 -3.75 -5.12 1.21
N PRO A 176 -3.87 -6.35 0.70
CA PRO A 176 -2.79 -7.33 0.80
C PRO A 176 -1.58 -6.86 -0.01
N VAL A 177 -0.42 -7.20 0.47
CA VAL A 177 0.82 -7.04 -0.28
C VAL A 177 0.89 -8.12 -1.36
N ARG A 178 1.19 -7.70 -2.59
CA ARG A 178 1.50 -8.60 -3.70
C ARG A 178 3.01 -8.84 -3.71
N TYR A 179 3.39 -10.09 -3.68
CA TYR A 179 4.79 -10.48 -3.75
C TYR A 179 5.14 -10.82 -5.20
N GLU A 180 6.32 -10.36 -5.62
CA GLU A 180 6.84 -10.65 -6.94
C GLU A 180 6.92 -12.16 -7.18
N THR A 181 6.35 -12.61 -8.28
CA THR A 181 6.44 -13.99 -8.73
C THR A 181 7.26 -14.01 -10.02
N GLN A 182 8.33 -14.78 -10.03
CA GLN A 182 9.21 -14.85 -11.19
C GLN A 182 8.45 -15.32 -12.44
N GLY A 183 8.51 -14.53 -13.50
CA GLY A 183 7.84 -14.80 -14.78
C GLY A 183 6.34 -14.51 -14.81
N GLU A 184 5.74 -14.06 -13.72
CA GLU A 184 4.35 -13.61 -13.71
C GLU A 184 4.27 -12.18 -14.26
N LYS A 185 3.43 -11.98 -15.27
CA LYS A 185 3.09 -10.65 -15.77
C LYS A 185 1.93 -10.06 -14.97
N THR A 186 2.06 -8.79 -14.62
CA THR A 186 0.95 -8.03 -14.06
C THR A 186 0.17 -7.36 -15.18
N LEU A 187 -1.08 -6.99 -14.93
CA LEU A 187 -1.88 -6.25 -15.91
C LEU A 187 -1.18 -4.98 -16.40
N LEU A 188 -0.50 -4.25 -15.51
CA LEU A 188 0.25 -3.05 -15.90
C LEU A 188 1.45 -3.39 -16.78
N SER A 189 2.19 -4.47 -16.51
CA SER A 189 3.27 -4.91 -17.39
C SER A 189 2.75 -5.39 -18.76
N GLU A 190 1.62 -6.07 -18.80
CA GLU A 190 0.98 -6.46 -20.08
C GLU A 190 0.60 -5.25 -20.93
N ILE A 191 -0.02 -4.24 -20.31
CA ILE A 191 -0.33 -2.96 -20.97
C ILE A 191 0.95 -2.29 -21.49
N ASN A 192 1.98 -2.18 -20.65
CA ASN A 192 3.22 -1.50 -21.01
C ASN A 192 4.02 -2.26 -22.09
N ASP A 193 4.03 -3.58 -22.05
CA ASP A 193 4.61 -4.40 -23.11
C ASP A 193 3.89 -4.19 -24.46
N ALA A 194 2.56 -4.14 -24.47
CA ALA A 194 1.77 -3.90 -25.67
C ALA A 194 2.00 -2.49 -26.25
N LEU A 195 2.08 -1.49 -25.39
CA LEU A 195 2.43 -0.11 -25.77
C LEU A 195 3.83 -0.05 -26.36
N ALA A 196 4.82 -0.64 -25.70
CA ALA A 196 6.22 -0.67 -26.16
C ALA A 196 6.35 -1.39 -27.51
N ALA A 197 5.64 -2.50 -27.74
CA ALA A 197 5.59 -3.20 -29.00
C ALA A 197 5.03 -2.33 -30.16
N SER A 198 4.24 -1.32 -29.83
CA SER A 198 3.67 -0.35 -30.77
C SER A 198 4.47 0.95 -30.88
N GLY A 199 5.64 1.05 -30.23
CA GLY A 199 6.51 2.22 -30.21
C GLY A 199 5.99 3.36 -29.33
N GLU A 200 5.07 3.06 -28.38
CA GLU A 200 4.53 4.05 -27.47
C GLU A 200 5.19 3.93 -26.08
N PRO A 201 5.25 5.02 -25.29
CA PRO A 201 5.82 4.99 -23.96
C PRO A 201 4.89 4.29 -22.95
N ALA A 202 5.42 3.99 -21.76
CA ALA A 202 4.69 3.32 -20.71
C ALA A 202 3.50 4.15 -20.19
N PHE A 203 2.41 3.46 -19.88
CA PHE A 203 1.30 4.01 -19.11
C PHE A 203 1.67 4.08 -17.61
N VAL A 204 1.52 5.26 -17.04
CA VAL A 204 1.82 5.58 -15.64
C VAL A 204 0.51 5.87 -14.92
N PRO A 205 -0.03 4.93 -14.13
CA PRO A 205 -1.28 5.15 -13.44
C PRO A 205 -1.18 6.26 -12.38
N TRP A 206 -2.26 6.98 -12.16
CA TRP A 206 -2.41 7.86 -11.00
C TRP A 206 -2.26 7.07 -9.70
N THR A 207 -1.83 7.74 -8.65
CA THR A 207 -1.67 7.11 -7.32
C THR A 207 -0.66 5.96 -7.28
N ILE A 208 0.19 5.84 -8.29
CA ILE A 208 1.18 4.77 -8.41
C ILE A 208 2.07 4.64 -7.17
N SER A 209 2.49 5.76 -6.58
CA SER A 209 3.29 5.75 -5.35
C SER A 209 2.55 5.08 -4.20
N ARG A 210 1.26 5.39 -4.04
CA ARG A 210 0.44 4.82 -2.97
C ARG A 210 0.18 3.34 -3.18
N ILE A 211 -0.13 2.95 -4.41
CA ILE A 211 -0.45 1.55 -4.72
C ILE A 211 0.82 0.70 -4.86
N GLY A 212 1.89 1.24 -5.44
CA GLY A 212 3.18 0.54 -5.52
C GLY A 212 3.78 0.17 -4.17
N ALA A 213 3.35 0.87 -3.10
CA ALA A 213 3.70 0.52 -1.72
C ALA A 213 3.12 -0.84 -1.24
N PHE A 214 2.25 -1.47 -2.03
CA PHE A 214 1.72 -2.83 -1.79
C PHE A 214 2.43 -3.90 -2.61
N TYR A 215 3.57 -3.59 -3.24
CA TYR A 215 4.36 -4.52 -4.03
C TYR A 215 5.70 -4.77 -3.35
N LEU A 216 6.04 -6.04 -3.09
CA LEU A 216 7.29 -6.45 -2.48
C LEU A 216 7.98 -7.54 -3.29
N THR A 217 9.27 -7.70 -3.05
CA THR A 217 10.02 -8.84 -3.59
C THR A 217 9.57 -10.14 -2.93
N SER A 218 9.79 -11.27 -3.62
CA SER A 218 9.40 -12.60 -3.12
C SER A 218 10.11 -13.04 -1.84
N LEU A 219 11.21 -12.39 -1.46
CA LEU A 219 11.99 -12.72 -0.28
C LEU A 219 11.20 -12.67 1.04
N VAL A 220 10.18 -11.83 1.10
CA VAL A 220 9.35 -11.63 2.30
C VAL A 220 7.92 -12.17 2.15
N ALA A 221 7.66 -12.99 1.12
CA ALA A 221 6.33 -13.52 0.80
C ALA A 221 5.69 -14.37 1.92
N THR A 222 6.48 -14.83 2.89
CA THR A 222 5.99 -15.61 4.04
C THR A 222 5.25 -14.78 5.08
N GLU A 223 5.30 -13.46 5.00
CA GLU A 223 4.66 -12.55 5.96
C GLU A 223 3.13 -12.49 5.76
N ASP A 224 2.62 -12.75 4.55
CA ASP A 224 1.19 -12.65 4.20
C ASP A 224 0.59 -11.31 4.67
N GLU A 225 1.33 -10.24 4.37
CA GLU A 225 1.11 -8.91 4.91
C GLU A 225 -0.12 -8.24 4.28
N VAL A 226 -0.90 -7.58 5.11
CA VAL A 226 -1.93 -6.60 4.72
C VAL A 226 -1.51 -5.24 5.28
N ARG A 227 -1.50 -4.22 4.45
CA ARG A 227 -1.14 -2.86 4.87
C ARG A 227 -2.37 -1.97 5.00
N LEU A 228 -2.45 -1.29 6.13
CA LEU A 228 -3.24 -0.07 6.27
C LEU A 228 -2.31 1.11 5.96
N LEU A 229 -2.62 1.86 4.91
CA LEU A 229 -1.77 2.93 4.38
C LEU A 229 -2.54 4.24 4.25
N VAL A 230 -1.92 5.33 4.68
CA VAL A 230 -2.41 6.70 4.53
C VAL A 230 -1.36 7.50 3.77
N LYS A 231 -1.80 8.37 2.85
CA LYS A 231 -0.93 9.34 2.18
C LYS A 231 -1.16 10.73 2.73
N SER A 232 -0.08 11.38 3.12
CA SER A 232 -0.01 12.81 3.42
C SER A 232 0.04 13.60 2.11
N TYR A 233 -0.76 14.65 2.03
CA TYR A 233 -0.73 15.62 0.92
C TYR A 233 -0.30 17.01 1.40
N ASP A 234 -0.53 17.32 2.67
CA ASP A 234 -0.13 18.58 3.31
C ASP A 234 0.26 18.32 4.77
N ARG A 235 1.55 18.21 5.01
CA ARG A 235 2.10 17.92 6.35
C ARG A 235 1.69 18.95 7.41
N ASN A 236 1.37 20.17 7.03
CA ASN A 236 0.99 21.22 7.97
C ASN A 236 -0.45 21.11 8.47
N GLN A 237 -1.30 20.38 7.74
CA GLN A 237 -2.73 20.21 8.06
C GLN A 237 -3.06 18.80 8.58
N GLU A 238 -2.09 17.92 8.63
CA GLU A 238 -2.30 16.50 8.95
C GLU A 238 -1.72 16.14 10.32
N PRO A 239 -2.26 15.11 10.98
CA PRO A 239 -1.92 14.78 12.36
C PRO A 239 -0.59 14.02 12.48
N ILE A 240 0.44 14.46 11.74
CA ILE A 240 1.76 13.84 11.82
C ILE A 240 2.42 14.23 13.14
N ALA A 241 2.82 13.21 13.90
CA ALA A 241 3.52 13.36 15.18
C ALA A 241 4.95 12.80 15.06
N HIS A 242 5.80 13.13 16.03
CA HIS A 242 7.19 12.69 16.11
C HIS A 242 7.46 12.05 17.48
N ASP A 243 8.10 10.88 17.52
CA ASP A 243 8.38 10.16 18.79
C ASP A 243 9.81 10.32 19.30
N GLY A 244 10.56 11.26 18.74
CA GLY A 244 11.99 11.48 19.05
C GLY A 244 12.93 10.74 18.09
N SER A 245 12.46 9.74 17.37
CA SER A 245 13.24 8.98 16.39
C SER A 245 12.68 9.06 14.97
N SER A 246 11.36 9.13 14.82
CA SER A 246 10.66 9.10 13.53
C SER A 246 9.34 9.85 13.58
N ASP A 247 8.95 10.38 12.43
CA ASP A 247 7.58 10.82 12.20
C ASP A 247 6.65 9.60 12.18
N TYR A 248 5.41 9.78 12.59
CA TYR A 248 4.38 8.78 12.47
C TYR A 248 3.00 9.42 12.30
N TRP A 249 2.08 8.66 11.71
CA TRP A 249 0.67 9.03 11.60
C TRP A 249 -0.13 8.29 12.67
N PRO A 250 -0.71 8.98 13.67
CA PRO A 250 -1.52 8.34 14.69
C PRO A 250 -2.92 7.99 14.15
N ILE A 251 -3.35 6.76 14.36
CA ILE A 251 -4.74 6.33 14.13
C ILE A 251 -5.36 5.99 15.49
N PRO A 252 -6.31 6.78 15.99
CA PRO A 252 -7.00 6.50 17.24
C PRO A 252 -7.76 5.17 17.18
N ILE A 253 -7.63 4.36 18.23
CA ILE A 253 -8.35 3.08 18.38
C ILE A 253 -9.68 3.34 19.07
N GLY A 254 -10.75 2.71 18.57
CA GLY A 254 -12.11 2.90 19.08
C GLY A 254 -12.77 4.21 18.65
N VAL A 255 -12.12 5.01 17.79
CA VAL A 255 -12.64 6.28 17.27
C VAL A 255 -12.83 6.18 15.77
N ASP A 256 -14.03 6.50 15.31
CA ASP A 256 -14.33 6.59 13.89
C ASP A 256 -13.77 7.91 13.33
N ASN A 257 -12.90 7.82 12.33
CA ASN A 257 -12.27 8.99 11.70
C ASN A 257 -12.36 8.94 10.17
N ARG A 258 -11.87 9.97 9.48
CA ARG A 258 -11.96 10.06 8.00
C ARG A 258 -11.19 8.98 7.26
N TYR A 259 -10.20 8.33 7.89
CA TYR A 259 -9.33 7.34 7.23
C TYR A 259 -9.83 5.92 7.41
N CYS A 260 -10.18 5.57 8.64
CA CYS A 260 -10.70 4.26 9.00
C CYS A 260 -11.33 4.29 10.40
N ALA A 261 -11.98 3.19 10.80
CA ALA A 261 -12.24 2.88 12.18
C ALA A 261 -11.47 1.60 12.56
N LEU A 262 -10.78 1.65 13.70
CA LEU A 262 -10.04 0.52 14.29
C LEU A 262 -10.68 0.15 15.62
N ASP A 263 -11.33 -1.00 15.67
CA ASP A 263 -11.87 -1.55 16.92
C ASP A 263 -10.99 -2.71 17.35
N ILE A 264 -10.33 -2.60 18.50
CA ILE A 264 -9.57 -3.71 19.08
C ILE A 264 -10.53 -4.71 19.71
N LYS A 265 -10.35 -6.00 19.42
CA LYS A 265 -11.24 -7.07 19.87
C LYS A 265 -10.60 -8.02 20.90
N GLY A 266 -9.27 -8.12 20.88
CA GLY A 266 -8.56 -9.00 21.79
C GLY A 266 -7.05 -8.91 21.70
N ILE A 267 -6.43 -9.55 22.67
CA ILE A 267 -4.97 -9.66 22.79
C ILE A 267 -4.62 -11.14 22.87
N HIS A 268 -3.75 -11.62 21.98
CA HIS A 268 -3.27 -12.99 21.97
C HIS A 268 -1.80 -13.03 22.40
N LEU A 269 -1.48 -13.90 23.36
CA LEU A 269 -0.12 -14.03 23.89
C LEU A 269 0.79 -14.76 22.91
N ALA A 270 2.04 -14.31 22.79
CA ALA A 270 3.09 -15.14 22.19
C ALA A 270 3.34 -16.39 23.05
N PRO A 271 3.89 -17.49 22.47
CA PRO A 271 4.16 -18.72 23.23
C PRO A 271 5.02 -18.53 24.47
N SER A 272 5.91 -17.53 24.48
CA SER A 272 6.79 -17.21 25.63
C SER A 272 6.34 -15.96 26.41
N ALA A 273 5.18 -15.38 26.09
CA ALA A 273 4.64 -14.23 26.83
C ALA A 273 3.96 -14.67 28.12
N THR A 274 4.06 -13.86 29.18
CA THR A 274 3.33 -14.11 30.42
C THR A 274 2.08 -13.23 30.50
N LEU A 275 0.99 -13.80 31.03
CA LEU A 275 -0.24 -13.06 31.26
C LEU A 275 -0.02 -11.88 32.21
N THR A 276 0.87 -12.04 33.20
CA THR A 276 1.19 -11.02 34.19
C THR A 276 1.82 -9.79 33.55
N ASP A 277 2.78 -9.98 32.64
CA ASP A 277 3.46 -8.89 31.95
C ASP A 277 2.51 -8.12 31.02
N VAL A 278 1.64 -8.86 30.32
CA VAL A 278 0.65 -8.25 29.43
C VAL A 278 -0.39 -7.46 30.23
N LYS A 279 -0.90 -8.00 31.35
CA LYS A 279 -1.83 -7.26 32.24
C LYS A 279 -1.16 -6.00 32.80
N ALA A 280 0.10 -6.09 33.21
CA ALA A 280 0.84 -4.92 33.69
C ALA A 280 1.02 -3.85 32.60
N ALA A 281 1.20 -4.26 31.32
CA ALA A 281 1.36 -3.33 30.21
C ALA A 281 0.09 -2.54 29.86
N ILE A 282 -1.09 -3.10 30.13
CA ILE A 282 -2.40 -2.50 29.79
C ILE A 282 -3.17 -1.96 31.01
N ALA A 283 -2.65 -2.15 32.23
CA ALA A 283 -3.29 -1.68 33.45
C ALA A 283 -3.56 -0.18 33.43
N GLY A 284 -4.76 0.24 33.84
CA GLY A 284 -5.18 1.64 33.84
C GLY A 284 -5.41 2.26 32.48
N THR A 285 -5.41 1.46 31.40
CA THR A 285 -5.69 1.91 30.03
C THR A 285 -7.07 1.47 29.55
N VAL A 286 -7.50 1.98 28.39
CA VAL A 286 -8.74 1.53 27.73
C VAL A 286 -8.71 0.06 27.30
N PHE A 287 -7.53 -0.59 27.36
CA PHE A 287 -7.33 -1.98 26.99
C PHE A 287 -7.41 -2.96 28.17
N GLU A 288 -7.52 -2.44 29.43
CA GLU A 288 -7.49 -3.26 30.64
C GLU A 288 -8.51 -4.41 30.65
N ASN A 289 -9.69 -4.15 30.08
CA ASN A 289 -10.79 -5.11 30.05
C ASN A 289 -10.89 -5.93 28.76
N LEU A 290 -9.89 -5.84 27.87
CA LEU A 290 -9.91 -6.66 26.66
C LEU A 290 -9.72 -8.14 26.97
N PRO A 291 -10.36 -9.04 26.19
CA PRO A 291 -10.12 -10.47 26.31
C PRO A 291 -8.66 -10.78 25.96
N ILE A 292 -8.01 -11.55 26.83
CA ILE A 292 -6.64 -12.03 26.61
C ILE A 292 -6.71 -13.55 26.47
N SER A 293 -6.24 -14.07 25.35
CA SER A 293 -6.15 -15.50 25.08
C SER A 293 -4.71 -15.99 25.06
N GLY A 294 -4.52 -17.23 25.48
CA GLY A 294 -3.23 -17.91 25.38
C GLY A 294 -2.82 -18.24 23.94
N PRO A 295 -1.59 -18.74 23.75
CA PRO A 295 -1.07 -19.16 22.45
C PRO A 295 -1.83 -20.36 21.89
#